data_4c351744e8c69a54712adb092a871966
#
_entry.id   4c351744e8c69a54712adb092a871966
#
_cell.length_a   1.000
_cell.length_b   1.000
_cell.length_c   1.000
_cell.angle_alpha   90.00
_cell.angle_beta   90.00
_cell.angle_gamma   90.00
#
_symmetry.space_group_name_H-M   'P 1'
#
loop_
_entity.id
_entity.type
_entity.pdbx_description
1 polymer ?
#
loop_
_entity_poly.entity_id
_entity_poly.type
_entity_poly.pdbx_seq_one_letter_code
_entity_poly.pdbx_strand_id
1 'polypeptide(L)'
;MSRATRMGSLVVTVIAVLLGVSGVLSGCSSGHSGTVINVYAAASLKDSFTALGERFSKDNPGTSVQFNFAGSSALVTQLTQGAKADVFASADTNNMNNAVKAGVVAGAPVNFASNTLVIVTAPGNPKGINSFADLARPGLSVVVCARQVPCGSATQKVEKLVNTPLKPVSEETSVTDVLGKVTSGQADAGVVYRTDANSAGDKVAKVEFPQASSAVNVYPIAVLKSSSNADMAGRFVALVTGQVGQQALAQAGFAKP
;
A
#
# COMPACT_ATOMS: atom_id res chain seq x y z
N MET A 1 79.75 -4.14 -8.94
CA MET A 1 80.38 -5.43 -8.70
C MET A 1 79.24 -6.44 -8.89
N SER A 2 79.17 -7.07 -10.08
CA SER A 2 79.68 -8.45 -10.38
C SER A 2 78.79 -9.52 -9.70
N ARG A 3 78.18 -10.45 -10.31
CA ARG A 3 78.28 -11.33 -11.52
C ARG A 3 76.91 -12.11 -11.53
N ALA A 4 76.16 -12.28 -12.55
CA ALA A 4 76.24 -13.19 -13.69
C ALA A 4 76.48 -14.69 -13.33
N THR A 5 75.58 -15.57 -13.78
CA THR A 5 75.77 -16.81 -14.51
C THR A 5 74.45 -17.61 -14.50
N ARG A 6 73.76 -17.83 -15.57
CA ARG A 6 73.83 -18.75 -16.73
C ARG A 6 73.38 -20.17 -16.48
N MET A 7 72.49 -20.58 -17.38
CA MET A 7 72.36 -21.90 -18.05
C MET A 7 71.63 -23.01 -17.25
N GLY A 8 70.75 -23.75 -17.80
CA GLY A 8 70.62 -24.26 -19.15
C GLY A 8 69.34 -25.08 -19.38
N SER A 9 69.09 -25.19 -20.58
CA SER A 9 68.11 -25.93 -21.38
C SER A 9 67.95 -27.41 -21.00
N LEU A 10 66.71 -27.95 -21.14
CA LEU A 10 66.48 -29.10 -22.03
C LEU A 10 64.97 -29.35 -22.27
N VAL A 11 64.67 -29.54 -23.51
CA VAL A 11 63.48 -29.92 -24.17
C VAL A 11 63.14 -31.38 -23.89
N VAL A 12 61.84 -31.68 -23.62
CA VAL A 12 61.25 -32.98 -24.05
C VAL A 12 59.79 -32.75 -24.40
N THR A 13 59.54 -32.93 -25.69
CA THR A 13 58.24 -32.98 -26.34
C THR A 13 57.60 -34.34 -26.07
N VAL A 14 56.37 -34.36 -25.54
CA VAL A 14 55.52 -35.54 -25.68
C VAL A 14 54.12 -35.05 -26.11
N ILE A 15 53.80 -35.38 -27.35
CA ILE A 15 52.47 -35.22 -27.96
C ILE A 15 51.63 -36.39 -27.46
N ALA A 16 50.50 -36.11 -26.83
CA ALA A 16 49.42 -37.06 -26.65
C ALA A 16 48.10 -36.39 -27.05
N VAL A 17 47.65 -36.75 -28.25
CA VAL A 17 46.35 -36.44 -28.80
C VAL A 17 45.31 -37.28 -28.08
N LEU A 18 44.43 -36.67 -27.32
CA LEU A 18 43.19 -37.28 -26.82
C LEU A 18 42.02 -36.43 -27.26
N LEU A 19 41.33 -36.91 -28.33
CA LEU A 19 40.02 -36.45 -28.75
C LEU A 19 39.02 -36.77 -27.63
N GLY A 20 38.67 -35.76 -26.82
CA GLY A 20 37.57 -35.81 -25.87
C GLY A 20 36.42 -35.02 -26.42
N VAL A 21 35.34 -35.67 -26.81
CA VAL A 21 34.08 -35.16 -27.27
C VAL A 21 33.48 -34.32 -26.11
N SER A 22 33.64 -33.01 -26.16
CA SER A 22 32.93 -32.08 -25.26
C SER A 22 31.53 -31.91 -25.76
N GLY A 23 30.61 -32.72 -25.23
CA GLY A 23 29.17 -32.49 -25.35
C GLY A 23 28.80 -31.17 -24.69
N VAL A 24 28.50 -30.16 -25.52
CA VAL A 24 27.91 -28.89 -25.08
C VAL A 24 26.48 -29.19 -24.68
N LEU A 25 26.25 -29.50 -23.42
CA LEU A 25 24.92 -29.39 -22.79
C LEU A 25 24.61 -27.88 -22.63
N SER A 26 24.15 -27.27 -23.74
CA SER A 26 23.45 -26.00 -23.67
C SER A 26 22.13 -26.21 -22.92
N GLY A 27 22.20 -26.23 -21.61
CA GLY A 27 21.03 -26.07 -20.75
C GLY A 27 20.46 -24.67 -21.00
N CYS A 28 19.52 -24.57 -21.94
CA CYS A 28 18.60 -23.44 -21.99
C CYS A 28 17.83 -23.43 -20.66
N SER A 29 18.39 -22.79 -19.65
CA SER A 29 17.61 -22.27 -18.54
C SER A 29 16.69 -21.20 -19.14
N SER A 30 15.52 -21.63 -19.61
CA SER A 30 14.39 -20.74 -19.85
C SER A 30 14.04 -20.17 -18.48
N GLY A 31 14.73 -19.09 -18.09
CA GLY A 31 14.32 -18.25 -17.00
C GLY A 31 12.90 -17.78 -17.32
N HIS A 32 11.90 -18.45 -16.77
CA HIS A 32 10.56 -17.88 -16.70
C HIS A 32 10.69 -16.63 -15.85
N SER A 33 10.95 -15.49 -16.48
CA SER A 33 10.76 -14.19 -15.86
C SER A 33 9.26 -14.10 -15.57
N GLY A 34 8.89 -14.39 -14.33
CA GLY A 34 7.50 -14.32 -13.90
C GLY A 34 6.92 -12.93 -14.15
N THR A 35 5.65 -12.84 -14.46
CA THR A 35 4.93 -11.58 -14.57
C THR A 35 4.85 -10.92 -13.18
N VAL A 36 5.23 -9.65 -13.06
CA VAL A 36 5.08 -8.86 -11.84
C VAL A 36 4.01 -7.80 -12.07
N ILE A 37 3.01 -7.75 -11.19
CA ILE A 37 2.01 -6.69 -11.18
C ILE A 37 2.34 -5.74 -10.04
N ASN A 38 2.55 -4.47 -10.36
CA ASN A 38 2.80 -3.42 -9.40
C ASN A 38 1.49 -2.71 -9.04
N VAL A 39 1.06 -2.84 -7.79
CA VAL A 39 -0.19 -2.29 -7.28
C VAL A 39 0.11 -1.14 -6.33
N TYR A 40 -0.31 0.07 -6.69
CA TYR A 40 -0.28 1.24 -5.84
C TYR A 40 -1.60 1.33 -5.08
N ALA A 41 -1.58 1.08 -3.79
CA ALA A 41 -2.80 0.98 -2.97
C ALA A 41 -2.73 1.87 -1.73
N ALA A 42 -3.88 2.44 -1.37
CA ALA A 42 -4.01 3.20 -0.14
C ALA A 42 -3.54 2.41 1.09
N ALA A 43 -2.87 3.08 2.02
CA ALA A 43 -2.25 2.45 3.20
C ALA A 43 -3.24 1.60 4.02
N SER A 44 -4.50 2.04 4.13
CA SER A 44 -5.58 1.30 4.82
C SER A 44 -5.97 -0.03 4.17
N LEU A 45 -5.53 -0.29 2.93
CA LEU A 45 -5.78 -1.55 2.21
C LEU A 45 -4.70 -2.60 2.46
N LYS A 46 -3.62 -2.27 3.20
CA LYS A 46 -2.41 -3.09 3.29
C LYS A 46 -2.69 -4.55 3.59
N ASP A 47 -3.37 -4.84 4.69
CA ASP A 47 -3.57 -6.22 5.14
C ASP A 47 -4.47 -7.01 4.17
N SER A 48 -5.60 -6.41 3.77
CA SER A 48 -6.54 -7.04 2.83
C SER A 48 -5.91 -7.27 1.46
N PHE A 49 -5.16 -6.29 0.94
CA PHE A 49 -4.54 -6.40 -0.39
C PHE A 49 -3.33 -7.34 -0.37
N THR A 50 -2.58 -7.42 0.71
CA THR A 50 -1.50 -8.42 0.86
C THR A 50 -2.08 -9.82 0.76
N ALA A 51 -3.13 -10.13 1.51
CA ALA A 51 -3.81 -11.42 1.45
C ALA A 51 -4.40 -11.73 0.07
N LEU A 52 -5.01 -10.72 -0.60
CA LEU A 52 -5.53 -10.88 -1.96
C LEU A 52 -4.41 -11.05 -2.99
N GLY A 53 -3.26 -10.40 -2.82
CA GLY A 53 -2.08 -10.56 -3.68
C GLY A 53 -1.47 -11.95 -3.58
N GLU A 54 -1.36 -12.50 -2.38
CA GLU A 54 -0.91 -13.88 -2.14
C GLU A 54 -1.87 -14.88 -2.81
N ARG A 55 -3.17 -14.69 -2.63
CA ARG A 55 -4.20 -15.51 -3.29
C ARG A 55 -4.10 -15.40 -4.81
N PHE A 56 -3.96 -14.19 -5.35
CA PHE A 56 -3.83 -13.97 -6.79
C PHE A 56 -2.62 -14.69 -7.37
N SER A 57 -1.46 -14.59 -6.70
CA SER A 57 -0.23 -15.26 -7.13
C SER A 57 -0.37 -16.79 -7.11
N LYS A 58 -1.07 -17.32 -6.12
CA LYS A 58 -1.38 -18.76 -6.03
C LYS A 58 -2.28 -19.22 -7.17
N ASP A 59 -3.29 -18.45 -7.51
CA ASP A 59 -4.27 -18.79 -8.55
C ASP A 59 -3.74 -18.52 -9.98
N ASN A 60 -2.62 -17.77 -10.11
CA ASN A 60 -1.97 -17.45 -11.38
C ASN A 60 -0.46 -17.78 -11.31
N PRO A 61 -0.07 -19.08 -11.45
CA PRO A 61 1.32 -19.50 -11.38
C PRO A 61 2.22 -18.71 -12.36
N GLY A 62 3.39 -18.31 -11.89
CA GLY A 62 4.31 -17.45 -12.65
C GLY A 62 3.98 -15.95 -12.58
N THR A 63 2.96 -15.56 -11.81
CA THR A 63 2.64 -14.14 -11.55
C THR A 63 2.82 -13.80 -10.07
N SER A 64 3.43 -12.66 -9.79
CA SER A 64 3.53 -12.09 -8.44
C SER A 64 2.94 -10.69 -8.37
N VAL A 65 2.47 -10.30 -7.20
CA VAL A 65 1.94 -8.95 -6.95
C VAL A 65 2.88 -8.22 -5.99
N GLN A 66 3.35 -7.06 -6.42
CA GLN A 66 4.14 -6.16 -5.59
C GLN A 66 3.31 -4.93 -5.23
N PHE A 67 3.36 -4.52 -3.97
CA PHE A 67 2.58 -3.41 -3.48
C PHE A 67 3.44 -2.21 -3.11
N ASN A 68 2.95 -1.02 -3.45
CA ASN A 68 3.36 0.25 -2.86
C ASN A 68 2.18 0.80 -2.05
N PHE A 69 2.29 0.72 -0.72
CA PHE A 69 1.26 1.22 0.21
C PHE A 69 1.65 2.60 0.73
N ALA A 70 0.82 3.59 0.47
CA ALA A 70 0.99 4.96 0.95
C ALA A 70 -0.35 5.70 1.02
N GLY A 71 -0.36 6.95 1.48
CA GLY A 71 -1.53 7.81 1.34
C GLY A 71 -1.87 8.02 -0.14
N SER A 72 -3.17 7.99 -0.49
CA SER A 72 -3.59 8.05 -1.90
C SER A 72 -3.10 9.30 -2.61
N SER A 73 -2.99 10.44 -1.93
CA SER A 73 -2.44 11.68 -2.51
C SER A 73 -0.96 11.55 -2.90
N ALA A 74 -0.15 10.87 -2.07
CA ALA A 74 1.24 10.59 -2.38
C ALA A 74 1.38 9.63 -3.57
N LEU A 75 0.53 8.60 -3.64
CA LEU A 75 0.50 7.67 -4.77
C LEU A 75 0.14 8.38 -6.09
N VAL A 76 -0.87 9.25 -6.07
CA VAL A 76 -1.22 10.07 -7.25
C VAL A 76 -0.05 10.94 -7.69
N THR A 77 0.64 11.58 -6.74
CA THR A 77 1.83 12.39 -7.05
C THR A 77 2.90 11.54 -7.73
N GLN A 78 3.22 10.36 -7.22
CA GLN A 78 4.18 9.44 -7.83
C GLN A 78 3.77 9.04 -9.25
N LEU A 79 2.50 8.67 -9.45
CA LEU A 79 1.97 8.25 -10.76
C LEU A 79 2.02 9.39 -11.77
N THR A 80 1.68 10.61 -11.36
CA THR A 80 1.72 11.81 -12.25
C THR A 80 3.15 12.27 -12.56
N GLN A 81 4.11 11.91 -11.70
CA GLN A 81 5.54 12.13 -11.94
C GLN A 81 6.19 11.00 -12.75
N GLY A 82 5.41 10.03 -13.24
CA GLY A 82 5.86 9.00 -14.17
C GLY A 82 6.23 7.65 -13.51
N ALA A 83 5.90 7.44 -12.24
CA ALA A 83 6.05 6.12 -11.62
C ALA A 83 5.24 5.07 -12.40
N LYS A 84 5.86 3.90 -12.62
CA LYS A 84 5.24 2.79 -13.34
C LYS A 84 4.50 1.88 -12.38
N ALA A 85 3.22 1.70 -12.61
CA ALA A 85 2.39 0.75 -11.89
C ALA A 85 1.30 0.21 -12.81
N ASP A 86 0.70 -0.91 -12.42
CA ASP A 86 -0.33 -1.60 -13.20
C ASP A 86 -1.73 -1.28 -12.67
N VAL A 87 -1.88 -1.13 -11.35
CA VAL A 87 -3.17 -0.86 -10.68
C VAL A 87 -3.01 0.26 -9.67
N PHE A 88 -4.03 1.12 -9.58
CA PHE A 88 -4.18 2.11 -8.52
C PHE A 88 -5.49 1.88 -7.76
N ALA A 89 -5.41 1.77 -6.42
CA ALA A 89 -6.55 1.66 -5.52
C ALA A 89 -6.50 2.80 -4.49
N SER A 90 -7.45 3.71 -4.56
CA SER A 90 -7.52 4.92 -3.73
C SER A 90 -8.48 4.74 -2.54
N ALA A 91 -8.21 5.44 -1.44
CA ALA A 91 -9.11 5.51 -0.29
C ALA A 91 -10.15 6.64 -0.38
N ASP A 92 -10.23 7.33 -1.49
CA ASP A 92 -11.30 8.27 -1.81
C ASP A 92 -11.44 8.48 -3.32
N THR A 93 -12.59 9.02 -3.70
CA THR A 93 -12.89 9.39 -5.09
C THR A 93 -12.14 10.63 -5.55
N ASN A 94 -11.76 11.54 -4.64
CA ASN A 94 -11.07 12.78 -5.01
C ASN A 94 -9.67 12.49 -5.58
N ASN A 95 -8.89 11.66 -4.91
CA ASN A 95 -7.56 11.27 -5.40
C ASN A 95 -7.65 10.41 -6.67
N MET A 96 -8.62 9.50 -6.78
CA MET A 96 -8.87 8.79 -8.03
C MET A 96 -9.22 9.75 -9.18
N ASN A 97 -10.09 10.72 -8.94
CA ASN A 97 -10.44 11.74 -9.93
C ASN A 97 -9.22 12.58 -10.36
N ASN A 98 -8.29 12.87 -9.44
CA ASN A 98 -7.03 13.53 -9.78
C ASN A 98 -6.19 12.66 -10.72
N ALA A 99 -6.10 11.35 -10.46
CA ALA A 99 -5.40 10.41 -11.35
C ALA A 99 -6.08 10.32 -12.73
N VAL A 100 -7.42 10.31 -12.78
CA VAL A 100 -8.18 10.33 -14.04
C VAL A 100 -7.92 11.62 -14.82
N LYS A 101 -8.00 12.79 -14.16
CA LYS A 101 -7.74 14.10 -14.78
C LYS A 101 -6.31 14.22 -15.30
N ALA A 102 -5.35 13.62 -14.61
CA ALA A 102 -3.95 13.55 -15.05
C ALA A 102 -3.74 12.56 -16.21
N GLY A 103 -4.78 11.83 -16.61
CA GLY A 103 -4.71 10.92 -17.76
C GLY A 103 -3.93 9.63 -17.52
N VAL A 104 -3.64 9.25 -16.26
CA VAL A 104 -2.85 8.05 -15.93
C VAL A 104 -3.69 6.77 -15.81
N VAL A 105 -5.02 6.90 -15.70
CA VAL A 105 -5.95 5.76 -15.55
C VAL A 105 -6.42 5.25 -16.91
N ALA A 106 -6.49 3.94 -17.07
CA ALA A 106 -7.05 3.25 -18.23
C ALA A 106 -8.52 2.86 -17.97
N GLY A 107 -9.44 3.45 -18.73
CA GLY A 107 -10.86 3.18 -18.57
C GLY A 107 -11.50 3.86 -17.35
N ALA A 108 -12.66 3.36 -16.93
CA ALA A 108 -13.40 3.89 -15.80
C ALA A 108 -12.98 3.19 -14.50
N PRO A 109 -12.74 3.94 -13.40
CA PRO A 109 -12.54 3.34 -12.08
C PRO A 109 -13.80 2.62 -11.59
N VAL A 110 -13.61 1.55 -10.81
CA VAL A 110 -14.69 0.78 -10.18
C VAL A 110 -14.65 0.99 -8.67
N ASN A 111 -15.78 1.44 -8.08
CA ASN A 111 -15.91 1.50 -6.64
C ASN A 111 -16.03 0.08 -6.08
N PHE A 112 -15.22 -0.27 -5.06
CA PHE A 112 -15.15 -1.63 -4.56
C PHE A 112 -15.35 -1.77 -3.04
N ALA A 113 -15.21 -0.68 -2.30
CA ALA A 113 -15.39 -0.66 -0.85
C ALA A 113 -15.76 0.73 -0.36
N SER A 114 -16.19 0.81 0.91
CA SER A 114 -16.28 2.05 1.64
C SER A 114 -15.75 1.88 3.08
N ASN A 115 -15.39 3.00 3.72
CA ASN A 115 -14.86 3.02 5.08
C ASN A 115 -15.31 4.27 5.83
N THR A 116 -15.33 4.19 7.15
CA THR A 116 -15.71 5.27 8.04
C THR A 116 -14.60 5.56 9.05
N LEU A 117 -14.55 6.81 9.55
CA LEU A 117 -13.60 7.20 10.56
C LEU A 117 -14.00 6.68 11.95
N VAL A 118 -12.97 6.43 12.76
CA VAL A 118 -13.06 6.22 14.20
C VAL A 118 -11.92 6.99 14.88
N ILE A 119 -12.04 7.23 16.17
CA ILE A 119 -10.94 7.71 16.99
C ILE A 119 -10.22 6.49 17.58
N VAL A 120 -8.90 6.51 17.60
CA VAL A 120 -8.06 5.55 18.30
C VAL A 120 -7.29 6.25 19.42
N THR A 121 -7.16 5.56 20.56
CA THR A 121 -6.38 6.00 21.72
C THR A 121 -5.51 4.83 22.20
N ALA A 122 -4.62 5.08 23.16
CA ALA A 122 -3.97 3.99 23.88
C ALA A 122 -5.02 3.04 24.50
N PRO A 123 -4.66 1.76 24.74
CA PRO A 123 -5.56 0.78 25.38
C PRO A 123 -6.17 1.33 26.67
N GLY A 124 -7.47 1.06 26.87
CA GLY A 124 -8.21 1.53 28.01
C GLY A 124 -8.62 3.01 27.96
N ASN A 125 -8.29 3.73 26.89
CA ASN A 125 -8.68 5.14 26.71
C ASN A 125 -8.34 6.04 27.92
N PRO A 126 -7.07 6.15 28.32
CA PRO A 126 -6.66 6.79 29.58
C PRO A 126 -7.01 8.28 29.67
N LYS A 127 -7.27 8.92 28.54
CA LYS A 127 -7.68 10.33 28.45
C LYS A 127 -9.20 10.53 28.47
N GLY A 128 -9.98 9.46 28.51
CA GLY A 128 -11.44 9.51 28.54
C GLY A 128 -12.04 10.24 27.33
N ILE A 129 -11.57 9.94 26.13
CA ILE A 129 -12.08 10.52 24.88
C ILE A 129 -13.30 9.74 24.44
N ASN A 130 -14.48 10.38 24.37
CA ASN A 130 -15.74 9.70 24.07
C ASN A 130 -16.47 10.29 22.86
N SER A 131 -15.96 11.41 22.31
CA SER A 131 -16.56 12.09 21.17
C SER A 131 -15.49 12.75 20.30
N PHE A 132 -15.87 13.13 19.08
CA PHE A 132 -15.00 13.91 18.21
C PHE A 132 -14.65 15.29 18.82
N ALA A 133 -15.58 15.89 19.55
CA ALA A 133 -15.37 17.18 20.22
C ALA A 133 -14.30 17.10 21.33
N ASP A 134 -14.15 15.93 21.97
CA ASP A 134 -13.10 15.74 22.98
C ASP A 134 -11.69 15.88 22.43
N LEU A 135 -11.49 15.67 21.14
CA LEU A 135 -10.19 15.85 20.48
C LEU A 135 -9.71 17.30 20.47
N ALA A 136 -10.62 18.26 20.69
CA ALA A 136 -10.27 19.68 20.78
C ALA A 136 -9.90 20.14 22.20
N ARG A 137 -9.92 19.24 23.21
CA ARG A 137 -9.56 19.58 24.60
C ARG A 137 -8.10 20.01 24.69
N PRO A 138 -7.78 21.08 25.43
CA PRO A 138 -6.40 21.49 25.66
C PRO A 138 -5.55 20.41 26.34
N GLY A 139 -4.29 20.31 25.95
CA GLY A 139 -3.33 19.38 26.54
C GLY A 139 -3.37 17.95 26.00
N LEU A 140 -4.22 17.68 24.97
CA LEU A 140 -4.18 16.42 24.24
C LEU A 140 -3.23 16.51 23.05
N SER A 141 -2.40 15.49 22.89
CA SER A 141 -1.59 15.26 21.70
C SER A 141 -2.42 14.48 20.68
N VAL A 142 -3.09 15.20 19.77
CA VAL A 142 -3.93 14.62 18.72
C VAL A 142 -3.17 14.62 17.40
N VAL A 143 -3.22 13.51 16.67
CA VAL A 143 -2.65 13.38 15.33
C VAL A 143 -3.75 13.03 14.32
N VAL A 144 -3.67 13.61 13.14
CA VAL A 144 -4.61 13.36 12.04
C VAL A 144 -3.85 13.22 10.73
N CYS A 145 -4.52 12.79 9.69
CA CYS A 145 -3.96 12.86 8.34
C CYS A 145 -3.96 14.30 7.81
N ALA A 146 -2.97 14.65 7.00
CA ALA A 146 -2.94 15.92 6.27
C ALA A 146 -4.17 16.05 5.34
N ARG A 147 -4.60 17.27 5.09
CA ARG A 147 -5.89 17.59 4.42
C ARG A 147 -6.07 16.97 3.03
N GLN A 148 -5.00 16.81 2.28
CA GLN A 148 -5.01 16.19 0.94
C GLN A 148 -5.09 14.66 0.97
N VAL A 149 -4.80 14.05 2.12
CA VAL A 149 -4.90 12.60 2.33
C VAL A 149 -6.36 12.23 2.57
N PRO A 150 -6.86 11.08 2.08
CA PRO A 150 -8.28 10.72 2.21
C PRO A 150 -8.85 10.78 3.62
N CYS A 151 -8.11 10.27 4.63
CA CYS A 151 -8.50 10.35 6.04
C CYS A 151 -8.55 11.79 6.57
N GLY A 152 -7.63 12.66 6.13
CA GLY A 152 -7.61 14.07 6.50
C GLY A 152 -8.76 14.84 5.87
N SER A 153 -9.06 14.60 4.60
CA SER A 153 -10.23 15.17 3.92
C SER A 153 -11.54 14.76 4.62
N ALA A 154 -11.66 13.49 5.04
CA ALA A 154 -12.80 13.01 5.80
C ALA A 154 -12.88 13.64 7.20
N THR A 155 -11.75 13.76 7.90
CA THR A 155 -11.67 14.45 9.20
C THR A 155 -12.14 15.90 9.09
N GLN A 156 -11.71 16.64 8.06
CA GLN A 156 -12.17 18.01 7.82
C GLN A 156 -13.67 18.12 7.56
N LYS A 157 -14.29 17.15 6.90
CA LYS A 157 -15.74 17.13 6.74
C LYS A 157 -16.44 17.05 8.10
N VAL A 158 -15.91 16.22 9.00
CA VAL A 158 -16.43 16.11 10.37
C VAL A 158 -16.22 17.41 11.15
N GLU A 159 -15.00 17.99 11.13
CA GLU A 159 -14.70 19.26 11.79
C GLU A 159 -15.71 20.36 11.39
N LYS A 160 -15.97 20.48 10.09
CA LYS A 160 -16.95 21.45 9.56
C LYS A 160 -18.37 21.15 10.02
N LEU A 161 -18.77 19.86 10.01
CA LEU A 161 -20.11 19.44 10.39
C LEU A 161 -20.42 19.76 11.86
N VAL A 162 -19.44 19.54 12.74
CA VAL A 162 -19.61 19.76 14.19
C VAL A 162 -19.11 21.13 14.66
N ASN A 163 -18.64 21.96 13.73
CA ASN A 163 -18.02 23.26 14.01
C ASN A 163 -16.93 23.18 15.10
N THR A 164 -16.12 22.12 15.04
CA THR A 164 -15.04 21.87 16.00
C THR A 164 -13.72 21.68 15.25
N PRO A 165 -12.96 22.76 15.00
CA PRO A 165 -11.66 22.64 14.35
C PRO A 165 -10.66 21.99 15.32
N LEU A 166 -9.95 20.98 14.85
CA LEU A 166 -8.88 20.34 15.60
C LEU A 166 -7.58 21.15 15.47
N LYS A 167 -6.75 21.06 16.49
CA LYS A 167 -5.37 21.59 16.49
C LYS A 167 -4.41 20.43 16.68
N PRO A 168 -4.17 19.62 15.65
CA PRO A 168 -3.31 18.45 15.77
C PRO A 168 -1.88 18.88 16.06
N VAL A 169 -1.16 18.08 16.86
CA VAL A 169 0.28 18.29 17.08
C VAL A 169 1.09 17.87 15.86
N SER A 170 0.50 17.06 14.97
CA SER A 170 1.12 16.69 13.72
C SER A 170 0.07 16.19 12.71
N GLU A 171 0.32 16.43 11.43
CA GLU A 171 -0.47 15.95 10.30
C GLU A 171 0.33 14.93 9.49
N GLU A 172 -0.22 13.74 9.29
CA GLU A 172 0.48 12.60 8.71
C GLU A 172 0.17 12.39 7.23
N THR A 173 1.10 11.78 6.52
CA THR A 173 0.98 11.51 5.09
C THR A 173 0.19 10.24 4.77
N SER A 174 -0.07 9.40 5.77
CA SER A 174 -0.92 8.21 5.65
C SER A 174 -1.67 7.91 6.96
N VAL A 175 -2.75 7.13 6.86
CA VAL A 175 -3.51 6.71 8.04
C VAL A 175 -2.72 5.74 8.92
N THR A 176 -1.82 4.96 8.35
CA THR A 176 -0.94 4.05 9.10
C THR A 176 0.08 4.80 9.93
N ASP A 177 0.52 6.00 9.50
CA ASP A 177 1.40 6.86 10.29
C ASP A 177 0.64 7.44 11.51
N VAL A 178 -0.62 7.86 11.33
CA VAL A 178 -1.49 8.27 12.44
C VAL A 178 -1.63 7.14 13.46
N LEU A 179 -1.99 5.93 13.00
CA LEU A 179 -2.12 4.75 13.86
C LEU A 179 -0.79 4.44 14.58
N GLY A 180 0.31 4.50 13.85
CA GLY A 180 1.66 4.25 14.36
C GLY A 180 2.02 5.19 15.52
N LYS A 181 1.70 6.48 15.43
CA LYS A 181 1.95 7.45 16.51
C LYS A 181 1.13 7.17 17.77
N VAL A 182 -0.11 6.73 17.62
CA VAL A 182 -0.94 6.35 18.77
C VAL A 182 -0.44 5.06 19.40
N THR A 183 -0.17 4.03 18.61
CA THR A 183 0.29 2.72 19.11
C THR A 183 1.69 2.75 19.73
N SER A 184 2.53 3.71 19.33
CA SER A 184 3.86 3.95 19.93
C SER A 184 3.84 4.92 21.13
N GLY A 185 2.67 5.46 21.51
CA GLY A 185 2.53 6.40 22.61
C GLY A 185 3.04 7.82 22.32
N GLN A 186 3.27 8.15 21.04
CA GLN A 186 3.68 9.51 20.62
C GLN A 186 2.49 10.46 20.53
N ALA A 187 1.27 9.94 20.53
CA ALA A 187 0.04 10.72 20.55
C ALA A 187 -0.99 10.08 21.48
N ASP A 188 -1.81 10.93 22.13
CA ASP A 188 -2.91 10.49 23.00
C ASP A 188 -4.07 9.92 22.18
N ALA A 189 -4.31 10.48 21.00
CA ALA A 189 -5.38 10.09 20.11
C ALA A 189 -5.06 10.37 18.64
N GLY A 190 -5.72 9.62 17.76
CA GLY A 190 -5.68 9.83 16.31
C GLY A 190 -7.01 9.53 15.65
N VAL A 191 -7.25 10.12 14.48
CA VAL A 191 -8.41 9.81 13.65
C VAL A 191 -7.97 8.91 12.49
N VAL A 192 -8.50 7.68 12.47
CA VAL A 192 -8.16 6.63 11.50
C VAL A 192 -9.43 6.00 10.93
N TYR A 193 -9.31 5.07 10.01
CA TYR A 193 -10.47 4.30 9.58
C TYR A 193 -10.77 3.15 10.55
N ARG A 194 -12.02 2.70 10.52
CA ARG A 194 -12.48 1.53 11.29
C ARG A 194 -11.61 0.30 11.03
N THR A 195 -11.22 0.07 9.79
CA THR A 195 -10.39 -1.07 9.39
C THR A 195 -8.99 -1.02 10.01
N ASP A 196 -8.38 0.18 10.11
CA ASP A 196 -7.07 0.35 10.75
C ASP A 196 -7.15 0.04 12.25
N ALA A 197 -8.21 0.53 12.91
CA ALA A 197 -8.44 0.21 14.32
C ALA A 197 -8.71 -1.28 14.56
N ASN A 198 -9.46 -1.94 13.65
CA ASN A 198 -9.69 -3.38 13.73
C ASN A 198 -8.38 -4.17 13.55
N SER A 199 -7.54 -3.79 12.59
CA SER A 199 -6.23 -4.41 12.37
C SER A 199 -5.28 -4.22 13.55
N ALA A 200 -5.35 -3.08 14.25
CA ALA A 200 -4.56 -2.84 15.44
C ALA A 200 -4.97 -3.70 16.64
N GLY A 201 -6.22 -4.17 16.68
CA GLY A 201 -6.74 -5.01 17.77
C GLY A 201 -6.56 -4.35 19.14
N ASP A 202 -6.05 -5.10 20.10
CA ASP A 202 -5.87 -4.67 21.49
C ASP A 202 -4.77 -3.60 21.70
N LYS A 203 -4.05 -3.21 20.64
CA LYS A 203 -3.05 -2.14 20.72
C LYS A 203 -3.66 -0.76 20.83
N VAL A 204 -4.95 -0.61 20.60
CA VAL A 204 -5.69 0.65 20.71
C VAL A 204 -7.07 0.43 21.31
N ALA A 205 -7.59 1.46 21.99
CA ALA A 205 -9.03 1.55 22.23
C ALA A 205 -9.67 2.32 21.06
N LYS A 206 -10.78 1.79 20.56
CA LYS A 206 -11.56 2.38 19.46
C LYS A 206 -12.75 3.13 20.01
N VAL A 207 -12.90 4.40 19.64
CA VAL A 207 -14.04 5.24 19.98
C VAL A 207 -14.79 5.60 18.69
N GLU A 208 -16.01 5.13 18.60
CA GLU A 208 -16.90 5.47 17.49
C GLU A 208 -17.62 6.78 17.78
N PHE A 209 -17.92 7.55 16.74
CA PHE A 209 -18.66 8.79 16.85
C PHE A 209 -19.69 8.91 15.71
N PRO A 210 -20.90 9.40 15.99
CA PRO A 210 -22.01 9.35 15.02
C PRO A 210 -21.72 10.12 13.71
N GLN A 211 -20.96 11.22 13.79
CA GLN A 211 -20.70 12.10 12.64
C GLN A 211 -19.80 11.44 11.57
N ALA A 212 -19.12 10.34 11.90
CA ALA A 212 -18.33 9.56 10.94
C ALA A 212 -19.19 9.10 9.73
N SER A 213 -20.48 8.85 9.95
CA SER A 213 -21.44 8.46 8.89
C SER A 213 -21.65 9.54 7.81
N SER A 214 -21.36 10.81 8.12
CA SER A 214 -21.42 11.91 7.16
C SER A 214 -20.13 12.12 6.36
N ALA A 215 -19.09 11.35 6.66
CA ALA A 215 -17.77 11.44 6.04
C ALA A 215 -17.27 10.08 5.53
N VAL A 216 -18.17 9.26 4.98
CA VAL A 216 -17.82 7.96 4.40
C VAL A 216 -16.89 8.15 3.21
N ASN A 217 -15.82 7.39 3.18
CA ASN A 217 -14.91 7.32 2.04
C ASN A 217 -15.27 6.12 1.16
N VAL A 218 -15.47 6.37 -0.13
CA VAL A 218 -15.64 5.34 -1.16
C VAL A 218 -14.29 5.06 -1.80
N TYR A 219 -13.94 3.81 -1.96
CA TYR A 219 -12.66 3.32 -2.46
C TYR A 219 -12.80 2.86 -3.92
N PRO A 220 -12.27 3.60 -4.89
CA PRO A 220 -12.18 3.17 -6.28
C PRO A 220 -10.86 2.49 -6.59
N ILE A 221 -10.90 1.58 -7.58
CA ILE A 221 -9.74 0.88 -8.15
C ILE A 221 -9.77 0.99 -9.67
N ALA A 222 -8.60 1.07 -10.30
CA ALA A 222 -8.48 1.12 -11.76
C ALA A 222 -7.14 0.52 -12.23
N VAL A 223 -7.15 0.00 -13.46
CA VAL A 223 -5.93 -0.30 -14.21
C VAL A 223 -5.31 1.01 -14.70
N LEU A 224 -3.98 1.08 -14.75
CA LEU A 224 -3.24 2.26 -15.18
C LEU A 224 -2.80 2.13 -16.65
N LYS A 225 -2.73 3.26 -17.35
CA LYS A 225 -2.25 3.30 -18.75
C LYS A 225 -0.79 2.89 -18.90
N SER A 226 0.00 3.04 -17.84
CA SER A 226 1.41 2.63 -17.82
C SER A 226 1.61 1.13 -17.66
N SER A 227 0.53 0.36 -17.44
CA SER A 227 0.63 -1.08 -17.25
C SER A 227 1.20 -1.77 -18.49
N SER A 228 2.25 -2.54 -18.28
CA SER A 228 2.78 -3.49 -19.28
C SER A 228 2.08 -4.85 -19.22
N ASN A 229 1.22 -5.06 -18.23
CA ASN A 229 0.53 -6.32 -17.94
C ASN A 229 -0.99 -6.08 -17.76
N ALA A 230 -1.60 -5.31 -18.66
CA ALA A 230 -2.98 -4.84 -18.53
C ALA A 230 -4.01 -5.95 -18.29
N ASP A 231 -3.84 -7.11 -18.93
CA ASP A 231 -4.74 -8.26 -18.76
C ASP A 231 -4.66 -8.82 -17.32
N MET A 232 -3.45 -9.01 -16.81
CA MET A 232 -3.26 -9.50 -15.44
C MET A 232 -3.67 -8.45 -14.41
N ALA A 233 -3.42 -7.16 -14.65
CA ALA A 233 -3.93 -6.07 -13.85
C ALA A 233 -5.47 -6.07 -13.81
N GLY A 234 -6.12 -6.28 -14.95
CA GLY A 234 -7.58 -6.42 -15.05
C GLY A 234 -8.11 -7.62 -14.25
N ARG A 235 -7.41 -8.78 -14.29
CA ARG A 235 -7.76 -9.95 -13.47
C ARG A 235 -7.62 -9.67 -11.97
N PHE A 236 -6.58 -8.92 -11.55
CA PHE A 236 -6.43 -8.50 -10.15
C PHE A 236 -7.58 -7.57 -9.72
N VAL A 237 -7.95 -6.60 -10.55
CA VAL A 237 -9.13 -5.74 -10.30
C VAL A 237 -10.39 -6.59 -10.19
N ALA A 238 -10.59 -7.56 -11.08
CA ALA A 238 -11.73 -8.49 -11.03
C ALA A 238 -11.74 -9.35 -9.76
N LEU A 239 -10.58 -9.81 -9.28
CA LEU A 239 -10.47 -10.50 -7.98
C LEU A 239 -10.93 -9.61 -6.83
N VAL A 240 -10.44 -8.37 -6.76
CA VAL A 240 -10.78 -7.40 -5.69
C VAL A 240 -12.27 -7.06 -5.69
N THR A 241 -12.85 -6.84 -6.86
CA THR A 241 -14.28 -6.47 -7.03
C THR A 241 -15.22 -7.66 -7.01
N GLY A 242 -14.71 -8.88 -7.23
CA GLY A 242 -15.46 -10.12 -7.22
C GLY A 242 -15.76 -10.66 -5.81
N GLN A 243 -16.49 -11.76 -5.76
CA GLN A 243 -16.98 -12.35 -4.50
C GLN A 243 -15.86 -12.60 -3.47
N VAL A 244 -14.73 -13.16 -3.89
CA VAL A 244 -13.60 -13.47 -3.01
C VAL A 244 -13.02 -12.19 -2.38
N GLY A 245 -12.79 -11.16 -3.20
CA GLY A 245 -12.29 -9.87 -2.72
C GLY A 245 -13.28 -9.19 -1.79
N GLN A 246 -14.55 -9.21 -2.13
CA GLN A 246 -15.61 -8.60 -1.31
C GLN A 246 -15.76 -9.30 0.05
N GLN A 247 -15.60 -10.62 0.11
CA GLN A 247 -15.57 -11.35 1.38
C GLN A 247 -14.36 -10.98 2.24
N ALA A 248 -13.17 -10.92 1.65
CA ALA A 248 -11.95 -10.54 2.36
C ALA A 248 -12.03 -9.09 2.90
N LEU A 249 -12.55 -8.17 2.10
CA LEU A 249 -12.75 -6.77 2.51
C LEU A 249 -13.78 -6.65 3.63
N ALA A 250 -14.90 -7.37 3.55
CA ALA A 250 -15.92 -7.38 4.60
C ALA A 250 -15.36 -7.93 5.93
N GLN A 251 -14.54 -8.98 5.89
CA GLN A 251 -13.88 -9.54 7.07
C GLN A 251 -12.91 -8.54 7.72
N ALA A 252 -12.25 -7.69 6.94
CA ALA A 252 -11.40 -6.62 7.44
C ALA A 252 -12.20 -5.43 8.01
N GLY A 253 -13.52 -5.38 7.79
CA GLY A 253 -14.41 -4.32 8.29
C GLY A 253 -14.73 -3.22 7.27
N PHE A 254 -14.37 -3.39 5.99
CA PHE A 254 -14.88 -2.53 4.94
C PHE A 254 -16.36 -2.78 4.69
N ALA A 255 -17.10 -1.73 4.35
CA ALA A 255 -18.47 -1.83 3.86
C ALA A 255 -18.49 -1.82 2.31
N LYS A 256 -19.64 -2.15 1.75
CA LYS A 256 -19.87 -1.97 0.29
C LYS A 256 -19.82 -0.49 -0.08
N PRO A 257 -19.44 -0.17 -1.35
CA PRO A 257 -19.42 1.22 -1.82
C PRO A 257 -20.78 1.87 -1.84
#